data_040670592fadb7a8f49b309e67ff7764
#
_entry.id   040670592fadb7a8f49b309e67ff7764
#
_cell.length_a   1.000
_cell.length_b   1.000
_cell.length_c   1.000
_cell.angle_alpha   90.00
_cell.angle_beta   90.00
_cell.angle_gamma   90.00
#
_symmetry.space_group_name_H-M   'P 1'
#
loop_
_entity.id
_entity.type
_entity.pdbx_description
1 polymer ?
#
loop_
_entity_poly.entity_id
_entity_poly.type
_entity_poly.pdbx_seq_one_letter_code
_entity_poly.pdbx_strand_id
1 'polypeptide(L)'
;MKKLNPIIEKYGSDKSLSGYDVLYERLFNSLIGKNINYLEIGLGTLIPSLPSTFIGNLSRYSHYKPGAVLKVWREYFENALIQGIDIGVDCML
;
A
#
# COMPACT_ATOMS: atom_id res chain seq x y z
N MET A 1 -12.87 14.90 3.49
CA MET A 1 -12.39 13.60 2.95
C MET A 1 -10.95 13.37 3.42
N LYS A 2 -10.69 12.20 4.00
CA LYS A 2 -9.34 11.86 4.46
C LYS A 2 -8.40 11.70 3.26
N LYS A 3 -7.26 12.37 3.27
CA LYS A 3 -6.31 12.36 2.17
C LYS A 3 -5.39 11.16 2.26
N LEU A 4 -5.18 10.51 1.11
CA LEU A 4 -4.36 9.31 1.01
C LEU A 4 -2.90 9.63 0.65
N ASN A 5 -2.68 10.67 -0.15
CA ASN A 5 -1.35 10.98 -0.67
C ASN A 5 -0.27 11.18 0.42
N PRO A 6 -0.52 11.91 1.51
CA PRO A 6 0.50 12.05 2.57
C PRO A 6 0.90 10.71 3.19
N ILE A 7 -0.04 9.78 3.30
CA ILE A 7 0.23 8.45 3.85
C ILE A 7 1.05 7.63 2.85
N ILE A 8 0.72 7.73 1.56
CA ILE A 8 1.48 7.07 0.50
C ILE A 8 2.94 7.54 0.50
N GLU A 9 3.15 8.85 0.58
CA GLU A 9 4.50 9.42 0.61
C GLU A 9 5.28 8.97 1.85
N LYS A 10 4.61 8.87 2.99
CA LYS A 10 5.22 8.46 4.24
C LYS A 10 5.83 7.06 4.15
N TYR A 11 5.16 6.14 3.48
CA TYR A 11 5.61 4.74 3.39
C TYR A 11 6.28 4.40 2.05
N GLY A 12 6.31 5.34 1.12
CA GLY A 12 6.96 5.13 -0.17
C GLY A 12 6.23 4.17 -1.09
N SER A 13 4.90 4.10 -1.01
CA SER A 13 4.10 3.24 -1.88
C SER A 13 3.94 3.87 -3.27
N ASP A 14 3.63 3.04 -4.27
CA ASP A 14 3.38 3.48 -5.65
C ASP A 14 1.91 3.87 -5.92
N LYS A 15 1.06 3.89 -4.90
CA LYS A 15 -0.39 4.09 -5.07
C LYS A 15 -0.77 5.50 -5.54
N SER A 16 0.16 6.46 -5.53
CA SER A 16 -0.08 7.79 -6.09
C SER A 16 0.13 7.85 -7.61
N LEU A 17 0.72 6.81 -8.21
CA LEU A 17 0.94 6.76 -9.65
C LEU A 17 -0.39 6.69 -10.40
N SER A 18 -0.46 7.38 -11.53
CA SER A 18 -1.64 7.37 -12.42
C SER A 18 -2.93 7.84 -11.75
N GLY A 19 -2.83 8.59 -10.66
CA GLY A 19 -4.01 9.13 -9.97
C GLY A 19 -4.78 8.13 -9.12
N TYR A 20 -4.20 7.00 -8.80
CA TYR A 20 -4.87 5.99 -7.98
C TYR A 20 -5.25 6.51 -6.60
N ASP A 21 -4.46 7.40 -6.02
CA ASP A 21 -4.76 8.00 -4.72
C ASP A 21 -6.10 8.75 -4.74
N VAL A 22 -6.35 9.53 -5.78
CA VAL A 22 -7.59 10.27 -5.93
C VAL A 22 -8.78 9.33 -6.11
N LEU A 23 -8.60 8.29 -6.94
CA LEU A 23 -9.64 7.30 -7.16
C LEU A 23 -10.01 6.57 -5.86
N TYR A 24 -9.00 6.11 -5.12
CA TYR A 24 -9.23 5.40 -3.86
C TYR A 24 -9.87 6.28 -2.80
N GLU A 25 -9.49 7.53 -2.71
CA GLU A 25 -10.14 8.46 -1.78
C GLU A 25 -11.64 8.55 -2.04
N ARG A 26 -12.05 8.63 -3.30
CA ARG A 26 -13.47 8.68 -3.68
C ARG A 26 -14.20 7.38 -3.38
N LEU A 27 -13.59 6.24 -3.73
CA LEU A 27 -14.21 4.93 -3.54
C LEU A 27 -14.35 4.55 -2.08
N PHE A 28 -13.37 4.91 -1.25
CA PHE A 28 -13.27 4.38 0.10
C PHE A 28 -13.65 5.39 1.19
N ASN A 29 -13.98 6.60 0.84
CA ASN A 29 -14.32 7.63 1.84
C ASN A 29 -15.45 7.18 2.77
N SER A 30 -16.46 6.48 2.24
CA SER A 30 -17.59 6.00 3.01
C SER A 30 -17.22 4.86 3.97
N LEU A 31 -16.04 4.26 3.79
CA LEU A 31 -15.57 3.14 4.62
C LEU A 31 -14.69 3.58 5.78
N ILE A 32 -14.27 4.85 5.79
CA ILE A 32 -13.42 5.37 6.86
C ILE A 32 -14.15 5.26 8.20
N GLY A 33 -13.46 4.70 9.19
CA GLY A 33 -14.01 4.50 10.53
C GLY A 33 -14.89 3.27 10.69
N LYS A 34 -15.18 2.56 9.61
CA LYS A 34 -15.98 1.34 9.69
C LYS A 34 -15.10 0.11 9.91
N ASN A 35 -15.69 -0.92 10.50
CA ASN A 35 -15.03 -2.22 10.67
C ASN A 35 -15.13 -2.99 9.35
N ILE A 36 -14.07 -2.95 8.56
CA ILE A 36 -14.01 -3.66 7.27
C ILE A 36 -12.85 -4.64 7.27
N ASN A 37 -12.91 -5.61 6.35
CA ASN A 37 -11.81 -6.50 6.06
C ASN A 37 -11.21 -6.10 4.72
N TYR A 38 -9.90 -5.92 4.68
CA TYR A 38 -9.18 -5.54 3.47
C TYR A 38 -8.11 -6.58 3.19
N LEU A 39 -8.07 -7.07 1.96
CA LEU A 39 -7.05 -8.01 1.51
C LEU A 39 -6.32 -7.42 0.30
N GLU A 40 -5.00 -7.29 0.40
CA GLU A 40 -4.14 -6.90 -0.70
C GLU A 40 -3.42 -8.13 -1.25
N ILE A 41 -3.48 -8.33 -2.55
CA ILE A 41 -2.76 -9.41 -3.23
C ILE A 41 -1.61 -8.79 -4.01
N GLY A 42 -0.38 -9.23 -3.72
CA GLY A 42 0.82 -8.64 -4.33
C GLY A 42 1.30 -7.44 -3.52
N LEU A 43 2.21 -7.67 -2.59
CA LEU A 43 2.72 -6.64 -1.68
C LEU A 43 4.04 -6.03 -2.15
N GLY A 44 4.65 -6.61 -3.19
CA GLY A 44 5.97 -6.22 -3.65
C GLY A 44 7.08 -6.96 -2.95
N THR A 45 8.21 -7.11 -3.64
CA THR A 45 9.40 -7.75 -3.12
C THR A 45 10.63 -7.11 -3.75
N LEU A 46 11.74 -7.10 -3.02
CA LEU A 46 13.05 -6.69 -3.53
C LEU A 46 13.93 -7.88 -3.87
N ILE A 47 13.42 -9.11 -3.75
CA ILE A 47 14.16 -10.33 -4.12
C ILE A 47 14.21 -10.42 -5.65
N PRO A 48 15.41 -10.33 -6.29
CA PRO A 48 15.50 -10.21 -7.75
C PRO A 48 14.93 -11.39 -8.53
N SER A 49 14.91 -12.58 -7.95
CA SER A 49 14.41 -13.78 -8.60
C SER A 49 12.88 -13.87 -8.63
N LEU A 50 12.18 -12.99 -7.92
CA LEU A 50 10.72 -13.00 -7.87
C LEU A 50 10.14 -11.89 -8.74
N PRO A 51 9.06 -12.16 -9.49
CA PRO A 51 8.44 -11.13 -10.31
C PRO A 51 7.80 -10.07 -9.43
N SER A 52 8.15 -8.79 -9.71
CA SER A 52 7.54 -7.66 -9.03
C SER A 52 7.76 -6.40 -9.84
N THR A 53 6.71 -5.59 -9.97
CA THR A 53 6.79 -4.26 -10.56
C THR A 53 7.21 -3.21 -9.52
N PHE A 54 7.25 -3.57 -8.24
CA PHE A 54 7.53 -2.64 -7.15
C PHE A 54 9.01 -2.33 -6.98
N ILE A 55 9.91 -3.13 -7.55
CA ILE A 55 11.37 -2.91 -7.46
C ILE A 55 11.72 -1.52 -7.99
N GLY A 56 11.11 -1.09 -9.09
CA GLY A 56 11.33 0.22 -9.67
C GLY A 56 10.95 1.38 -8.75
N ASN A 57 10.14 1.11 -7.73
CA ASN A 57 9.71 2.12 -6.77
C ASN A 57 10.86 2.69 -5.94
N LEU A 58 11.96 1.95 -5.81
CA LEU A 58 13.16 2.44 -5.11
C LEU A 58 13.80 3.66 -5.78
N SER A 59 13.66 3.79 -7.11
CA SER A 59 14.18 4.96 -7.81
C SER A 59 13.36 6.21 -7.49
N ARG A 60 12.09 6.06 -7.11
CA ARG A 60 11.20 7.15 -6.73
C ARG A 60 11.23 7.42 -5.23
N TYR A 61 11.23 6.35 -4.42
CA TYR A 61 11.20 6.43 -2.96
C TYR A 61 12.33 5.59 -2.38
N SER A 62 13.41 6.22 -1.92
CA SER A 62 14.55 5.51 -1.34
C SER A 62 14.20 4.77 -0.05
N HIS A 63 13.13 5.19 0.64
CA HIS A 63 12.66 4.57 1.88
C HIS A 63 11.63 3.46 1.66
N TYR A 64 11.32 3.13 0.40
CA TYR A 64 10.37 2.06 0.09
C TYR A 64 10.83 0.73 0.65
N LYS A 65 9.90 -0.01 1.24
CA LYS A 65 10.11 -1.40 1.69
C LYS A 65 8.94 -2.25 1.19
N PRO A 66 9.19 -3.52 0.83
CA PRO A 66 8.11 -4.44 0.50
C PRO A 66 7.06 -4.47 1.60
N GLY A 67 5.80 -4.52 1.20
CA GLY A 67 4.69 -4.45 2.15
C GLY A 67 4.28 -3.05 2.56
N ALA A 68 4.87 -2.01 1.98
CA ALA A 68 4.53 -0.62 2.29
C ALA A 68 3.04 -0.33 2.13
N VAL A 69 2.39 -0.93 1.14
CA VAL A 69 0.97 -0.72 0.88
C VAL A 69 0.09 -1.15 2.05
N LEU A 70 0.47 -2.18 2.79
CA LEU A 70 -0.30 -2.61 3.97
C LEU A 70 -0.26 -1.56 5.07
N LYS A 71 0.88 -0.90 5.24
CA LYS A 71 1.02 0.18 6.21
C LYS A 71 0.19 1.39 5.82
N VAL A 72 0.11 1.68 4.52
CA VAL A 72 -0.74 2.74 4.00
C VAL A 72 -2.20 2.49 4.37
N TRP A 73 -2.70 1.28 4.09
CA TRP A 73 -4.11 0.97 4.37
C TRP A 73 -4.41 0.87 5.85
N ARG A 74 -3.47 0.38 6.66
CA ARG A 74 -3.65 0.34 8.12
C ARG A 74 -3.84 1.74 8.70
N GLU A 75 -3.08 2.70 8.20
CA GLU A 75 -3.21 4.08 8.67
C GLU A 75 -4.46 4.76 8.11
N TYR A 76 -4.82 4.45 6.87
CA TYR A 76 -5.99 5.03 6.22
C TYR A 76 -7.30 4.48 6.79
N PHE A 77 -7.39 3.17 7.01
CA PHE A 77 -8.56 2.48 7.57
C PHE A 77 -8.25 2.05 9.00
N GLU A 78 -8.41 2.95 9.95
CA GLU A 78 -7.97 2.73 11.33
C GLU A 78 -8.64 1.54 12.02
N ASN A 79 -9.89 1.22 11.67
CA ASN A 79 -10.68 0.16 12.30
C ASN A 79 -10.77 -1.09 11.44
N ALA A 80 -10.01 -1.20 10.38
CA ALA A 80 -10.09 -2.34 9.47
C ALA A 80 -9.11 -3.45 9.88
N LEU A 81 -9.46 -4.68 9.54
CA LEU A 81 -8.51 -5.78 9.53
C LEU A 81 -7.79 -5.75 8.18
N ILE A 82 -6.49 -5.49 8.20
CA ILE A 82 -5.67 -5.38 7.00
C ILE A 82 -4.83 -6.64 6.85
N GLN A 83 -4.95 -7.32 5.72
CA GLN A 83 -4.21 -8.54 5.42
C GLN A 83 -3.60 -8.45 4.03
N GLY A 84 -2.49 -9.17 3.82
CA GLY A 84 -1.82 -9.20 2.53
C GLY A 84 -1.29 -10.59 2.21
N ILE A 85 -1.15 -10.86 0.92
CA ILE A 85 -0.59 -12.11 0.40
C ILE A 85 0.47 -11.77 -0.64
N ASP A 86 1.64 -12.40 -0.52
CA ASP A 86 2.71 -12.27 -1.52
C ASP A 86 3.60 -13.52 -1.46
N ILE A 87 4.32 -13.77 -2.57
CA ILE A 87 5.29 -14.86 -2.65
C ILE A 87 6.64 -14.47 -2.05
N GLY A 88 6.91 -13.18 -1.88
CA GLY A 88 8.17 -12.68 -1.32
C GLY A 88 8.12 -12.65 0.20
N VAL A 89 9.10 -13.30 0.85
CA VAL A 89 9.15 -13.33 2.33
C VAL A 89 9.59 -11.99 2.92
N ASP A 90 10.28 -11.17 2.15
CA ASP A 90 10.75 -9.85 2.62
C ASP A 90 9.62 -8.86 2.88
N CYS A 91 8.45 -9.06 2.29
CA CYS A 91 7.29 -8.20 2.54
C CYS A 91 6.62 -8.46 3.89
N MET A 92 7.01 -9.54 4.57
CA MET A 92 6.43 -9.93 5.87
C MET A 92 7.19 -9.34 7.05
N LEU A 93 8.26 -8.66 6.80
CA LEU A 93 9.11 -8.06 7.86
C LEU A 93 8.67 -6.61 8.20
#